data_d1861fb2c36899a0d1bf4abefcbff434
#
_entry.id   d1861fb2c36899a0d1bf4abefcbff434
#
_cell.length_a   1.000
_cell.length_b   1.000
_cell.length_c   1.000
_cell.angle_alpha   90.00
_cell.angle_beta   90.00
_cell.angle_gamma   90.00
#
_symmetry.space_group_name_H-M   'P 1'
#
loop_
_entity.id
_entity.type
_entity.pdbx_description
1 polymer ?
#
loop_
_entity_poly.entity_id
_entity_poly.type
_entity_poly.pdbx_seq_one_letter_code
_entity_poly.pdbx_strand_id
1 'polypeptide(L)'
;MRVFTILGPSQSGKTTLARALAGLDGAMGKRRETATVAAMQPFSFMGEDWAAIEISGGAENRAQVGPALTASDAAVLCVPADPEAAVLAAPYLRQLEEAGIPVFLFVNRMDQATGRIADIIAALQTYSQHSIVLRQVPIRQDGQVVGAVDLISERAWKYIEDQPSALIELPEEMQLREKQARSEMLEALADFDDHLLEELIEDREVLAAEAYDVATQVLQHGEVFPAFLGAAEHRNGVLRLMKSLRHEVPQVAATRARLAGAHEGLGDVVAVGCMADQVKHLGKTVLLRALDSGLEPGLPVGGSTLGGLTGLSAVSPGHGGENGNGESSVAA
;
A
#
# COMPACT_ATOMS: atom_id res chain seq x y z
N MET A 1 -6.81 7.84 -11.43
CA MET A 1 -5.77 7.83 -10.38
C MET A 1 -6.11 6.81 -9.32
N ARG A 2 -5.18 5.88 -9.00
CA ARG A 2 -5.30 4.97 -7.85
C ARG A 2 -4.72 5.63 -6.60
N VAL A 3 -5.34 5.36 -5.46
CA VAL A 3 -4.96 5.98 -4.18
C VAL A 3 -4.70 4.89 -3.14
N PHE A 4 -3.64 5.02 -2.39
CA PHE A 4 -3.38 4.16 -1.24
C PHE A 4 -2.96 4.97 -0.01
N THR A 5 -3.31 4.48 1.17
CA THR A 5 -2.96 5.11 2.45
C THR A 5 -1.79 4.40 3.10
N ILE A 6 -0.78 5.16 3.55
CA ILE A 6 0.35 4.65 4.32
C ILE A 6 0.12 4.95 5.80
N LEU A 7 0.07 3.89 6.59
CA LEU A 7 -0.15 3.92 8.04
C LEU A 7 1.03 3.33 8.79
N GLY A 8 1.00 3.47 10.10
CA GLY A 8 1.93 2.78 10.99
C GLY A 8 2.38 3.64 12.17
N PRO A 9 3.14 3.07 13.10
CA PRO A 9 3.65 3.76 14.27
C PRO A 9 4.47 4.99 13.93
N SER A 10 4.62 5.91 14.88
CA SER A 10 5.57 7.00 14.75
C SER A 10 6.98 6.44 14.50
N GLN A 11 7.74 7.13 13.64
CA GLN A 11 9.10 6.75 13.27
C GLN A 11 9.27 5.41 12.53
N SER A 12 8.19 4.78 12.04
CA SER A 12 8.30 3.57 11.19
C SER A 12 8.89 3.82 9.79
N GLY A 13 9.05 5.08 9.39
CA GLY A 13 9.61 5.47 8.08
C GLY A 13 8.56 5.69 6.98
N LYS A 14 7.29 5.93 7.33
CA LYS A 14 6.21 6.21 6.38
C LYS A 14 6.53 7.30 5.37
N THR A 15 7.02 8.44 5.85
CA THR A 15 7.37 9.60 5.01
C THR A 15 8.48 9.25 4.03
N THR A 16 9.49 8.51 4.48
CA THR A 16 10.57 8.04 3.63
C THR A 16 10.04 7.06 2.59
N LEU A 17 9.17 6.12 2.99
CA LEU A 17 8.53 5.19 2.07
C LEU A 17 7.66 5.90 1.02
N ALA A 18 6.82 6.85 1.43
CA ALA A 18 5.99 7.64 0.51
C ALA A 18 6.84 8.37 -0.54
N ARG A 19 7.92 9.02 -0.11
CA ARG A 19 8.86 9.71 -1.01
C ARG A 19 9.60 8.74 -1.93
N ALA A 20 10.05 7.61 -1.40
CA ALA A 20 10.75 6.60 -2.17
C ALA A 20 9.87 5.97 -3.25
N LEU A 21 8.59 5.66 -2.94
CA LEU A 21 7.60 5.18 -3.91
C LEU A 21 7.34 6.22 -5.00
N ALA A 22 7.08 7.47 -4.60
CA ALA A 22 6.81 8.55 -5.55
C ALA A 22 8.03 8.87 -6.45
N GLY A 23 9.23 8.64 -5.97
CA GLY A 23 10.46 8.92 -6.71
C GLY A 23 10.92 7.82 -7.66
N LEU A 24 10.19 6.71 -7.81
CA LEU A 24 10.62 5.56 -8.62
C LEU A 24 10.79 5.91 -10.10
N ASP A 25 9.84 6.62 -10.70
CA ASP A 25 9.89 7.04 -12.12
C ASP A 25 10.25 8.54 -12.28
N GLY A 26 10.57 9.23 -11.18
CA GLY A 26 10.97 10.63 -11.20
C GLY A 26 9.85 11.65 -11.43
N ALA A 27 8.66 11.22 -11.79
CA ALA A 27 7.50 12.10 -12.02
C ALA A 27 6.67 12.26 -10.73
N MET A 28 7.08 13.20 -9.89
CA MET A 28 6.38 13.54 -8.64
C MET A 28 5.64 14.86 -8.76
N GLY A 29 4.36 14.86 -8.38
CA GLY A 29 3.58 16.07 -8.18
C GLY A 29 3.94 16.77 -6.86
N LYS A 30 3.38 17.97 -6.67
CA LYS A 30 3.60 18.73 -5.45
C LYS A 30 2.96 18.01 -4.24
N ARG A 31 3.77 17.68 -3.25
CA ARG A 31 3.27 17.18 -1.96
C ARG A 31 2.38 18.22 -1.29
N ARG A 32 1.21 17.78 -0.85
CA ARG A 32 0.26 18.59 -0.07
C ARG A 32 0.23 18.07 1.35
N GLU A 33 0.40 18.96 2.29
CA GLU A 33 0.34 18.67 3.71
C GLU A 33 -0.85 19.40 4.32
N THR A 34 -1.63 18.71 5.15
CA THR A 34 -2.64 19.33 5.99
C THR A 34 -1.96 19.90 7.23
N ALA A 35 -2.63 20.87 7.89
CA ALA A 35 -2.02 21.61 9.01
C ALA A 35 -1.56 20.72 10.16
N THR A 36 -2.03 19.49 10.27
CA THR A 36 -1.84 18.71 11.49
C THR A 36 -1.39 17.27 11.33
N VAL A 37 -1.88 16.48 10.34
CA VAL A 37 -1.78 15.02 10.54
C VAL A 37 -1.60 14.17 9.30
N ALA A 38 -1.75 14.72 8.12
CA ALA A 38 -1.71 13.94 6.89
C ALA A 38 -1.00 14.69 5.77
N ALA A 39 -0.45 13.92 4.85
CA ALA A 39 0.13 14.46 3.63
C ALA A 39 -0.33 13.60 2.45
N MET A 40 -0.52 14.22 1.29
CA MET A 40 -0.78 13.52 0.06
C MET A 40 0.34 13.79 -0.94
N GLN A 41 0.84 12.73 -1.55
CA GLN A 41 1.89 12.75 -2.55
C GLN A 41 1.37 12.15 -3.85
N PRO A 42 1.00 12.96 -4.86
CA PRO A 42 0.68 12.47 -6.18
C PRO A 42 1.97 12.14 -6.95
N PHE A 43 1.93 11.09 -7.76
CA PHE A 43 3.07 10.66 -8.58
C PHE A 43 2.58 9.79 -9.75
N SER A 44 3.45 9.57 -10.74
CA SER A 44 3.21 8.62 -11.82
C SER A 44 4.17 7.45 -11.70
N PHE A 45 3.68 6.25 -12.00
CA PHE A 45 4.51 5.05 -12.06
C PHE A 45 4.09 4.19 -13.26
N MET A 46 5.04 3.93 -14.15
CA MET A 46 4.82 3.16 -15.39
C MET A 46 3.61 3.66 -16.20
N GLY A 47 3.47 4.98 -16.31
CA GLY A 47 2.39 5.63 -17.06
C GLY A 47 1.03 5.66 -16.39
N GLU A 48 0.93 5.24 -15.13
CA GLU A 48 -0.30 5.28 -14.35
C GLU A 48 -0.19 6.31 -13.22
N ASP A 49 -1.28 7.05 -12.99
CA ASP A 49 -1.35 8.05 -11.93
C ASP A 49 -1.74 7.44 -10.58
N TRP A 50 -0.98 7.81 -9.56
CA TRP A 50 -1.09 7.35 -8.19
C TRP A 50 -1.10 8.51 -7.20
N ALA A 51 -1.69 8.30 -6.04
CA ALA A 51 -1.50 9.16 -4.89
C ALA A 51 -1.30 8.32 -3.62
N ALA A 52 -0.27 8.67 -2.84
CA ALA A 52 -0.06 8.15 -1.51
C ALA A 52 -0.61 9.15 -0.49
N ILE A 53 -1.52 8.70 0.37
CA ILE A 53 -1.98 9.45 1.55
C ILE A 53 -1.17 8.93 2.75
N GLU A 54 -0.41 9.79 3.37
CA GLU A 54 0.35 9.46 4.58
C GLU A 54 -0.36 10.02 5.81
N ILE A 55 -0.67 9.16 6.78
CA ILE A 55 -1.20 9.56 8.09
C ILE A 55 -0.06 9.54 9.11
N SER A 56 0.12 10.65 9.81
CA SER A 56 1.11 10.73 10.89
C SER A 56 0.78 9.73 11.99
N GLY A 57 1.81 9.05 12.51
CA GLY A 57 1.66 8.12 13.61
C GLY A 57 1.31 8.87 14.92
N GLY A 58 0.55 8.21 15.78
CA GLY A 58 0.13 8.74 17.07
C GLY A 58 -1.34 8.48 17.34
N ALA A 59 -1.70 8.35 18.60
CA ALA A 59 -3.08 8.04 19.00
C ALA A 59 -4.06 9.17 18.62
N GLU A 60 -3.58 10.40 18.65
CA GLU A 60 -4.32 11.63 18.31
C GLU A 60 -4.75 11.68 16.83
N ASN A 61 -4.04 10.99 15.95
CA ASN A 61 -4.27 11.03 14.51
C ASN A 61 -5.18 9.89 14.01
N ARG A 62 -5.58 8.98 14.89
CA ARG A 62 -6.40 7.80 14.51
C ARG A 62 -7.72 8.16 13.86
N ALA A 63 -8.33 9.27 14.23
CA ALA A 63 -9.59 9.73 13.65
C ALA A 63 -9.48 10.03 12.14
N GLN A 64 -8.27 10.29 11.63
CA GLN A 64 -8.03 10.58 10.22
C GLN A 64 -7.85 9.30 9.38
N VAL A 65 -7.60 8.16 10.03
CA VAL A 65 -7.35 6.88 9.35
C VAL A 65 -8.58 6.42 8.59
N GLY A 66 -9.75 6.41 9.23
CA GLY A 66 -10.99 5.95 8.61
C GLY A 66 -11.32 6.68 7.30
N PRO A 67 -11.41 8.01 7.28
CA PRO A 67 -11.64 8.77 6.05
C PRO A 67 -10.61 8.51 4.95
N ALA A 68 -9.33 8.41 5.30
CA ALA A 68 -8.26 8.11 4.34
C ALA A 68 -8.41 6.71 3.74
N LEU A 69 -8.69 5.68 4.56
CA LEU A 69 -8.93 4.31 4.10
C LEU A 69 -10.18 4.24 3.22
N THR A 70 -11.25 4.93 3.59
CA THR A 70 -12.48 5.00 2.79
C THR A 70 -12.22 5.52 1.38
N ALA A 71 -11.34 6.51 1.24
CA ALA A 71 -10.96 7.08 -0.05
C ALA A 71 -9.90 6.26 -0.81
N SER A 72 -9.34 5.20 -0.24
CA SER A 72 -8.23 4.46 -0.82
C SER A 72 -8.66 3.16 -1.51
N ASP A 73 -7.88 2.74 -2.51
CA ASP A 73 -8.01 1.43 -3.17
C ASP A 73 -7.24 0.34 -2.42
N ALA A 74 -6.25 0.75 -1.63
CA ALA A 74 -5.43 -0.13 -0.80
C ALA A 74 -4.82 0.62 0.38
N ALA A 75 -4.21 -0.11 1.30
CA ALA A 75 -3.40 0.45 2.38
C ALA A 75 -2.03 -0.22 2.46
N VAL A 76 -1.05 0.52 2.99
CA VAL A 76 0.28 0.01 3.32
C VAL A 76 0.55 0.26 4.80
N LEU A 77 0.66 -0.80 5.58
CA LEU A 77 1.10 -0.72 6.97
C LEU A 77 2.63 -0.79 7.03
N CYS A 78 3.26 0.34 7.32
CA CYS A 78 4.71 0.44 7.46
C CYS A 78 5.11 0.22 8.92
N VAL A 79 5.88 -0.82 9.20
CA VAL A 79 6.40 -1.16 10.53
C VAL A 79 7.91 -1.27 10.51
N PRO A 80 8.62 -0.93 11.58
CA PRO A 80 10.05 -1.16 11.65
C PRO A 80 10.35 -2.67 11.79
N ALA A 81 11.54 -3.09 11.39
CA ALA A 81 12.02 -4.47 11.52
C ALA A 81 12.42 -4.81 12.98
N ASP A 82 11.49 -4.62 13.89
CA ASP A 82 11.65 -4.80 15.34
C ASP A 82 10.39 -5.44 15.93
N PRO A 83 10.48 -6.67 16.50
CA PRO A 83 9.34 -7.34 17.11
C PRO A 83 8.69 -6.56 18.25
N GLU A 84 9.47 -5.76 19.00
CA GLU A 84 8.95 -4.96 20.11
C GLU A 84 8.04 -3.81 19.63
N ALA A 85 8.25 -3.37 18.40
CA ALA A 85 7.41 -2.36 17.78
C ALA A 85 6.04 -2.89 17.31
N ALA A 86 5.83 -4.22 17.27
CA ALA A 86 4.58 -4.84 16.81
C ALA A 86 3.37 -4.37 17.64
N VAL A 87 3.52 -4.21 18.95
CA VAL A 87 2.46 -3.71 19.83
C VAL A 87 1.95 -2.32 19.41
N LEU A 88 2.82 -1.49 18.86
CA LEU A 88 2.46 -0.16 18.37
C LEU A 88 1.68 -0.20 17.05
N ALA A 89 1.78 -1.30 16.30
CA ALA A 89 1.03 -1.52 15.07
C ALA A 89 -0.40 -2.05 15.31
N ALA A 90 -0.66 -2.68 16.46
CA ALA A 90 -1.94 -3.30 16.80
C ALA A 90 -3.19 -2.43 16.54
N PRO A 91 -3.21 -1.13 16.91
CA PRO A 91 -4.38 -0.28 16.64
C PRO A 91 -4.63 -0.01 15.15
N TYR A 92 -3.57 -0.06 14.33
CA TYR A 92 -3.69 0.12 12.88
C TYR A 92 -4.17 -1.16 12.21
N LEU A 93 -3.68 -2.33 12.64
CA LEU A 93 -4.14 -3.64 12.14
C LEU A 93 -5.65 -3.75 12.25
N ARG A 94 -6.21 -3.46 13.42
CA ARG A 94 -7.66 -3.50 13.62
C ARG A 94 -8.43 -2.56 12.67
N GLN A 95 -7.97 -1.32 12.48
CA GLN A 95 -8.61 -0.39 11.56
C GLN A 95 -8.52 -0.83 10.09
N LEU A 96 -7.42 -1.50 9.73
CA LEU A 96 -7.21 -2.05 8.39
C LEU A 96 -8.12 -3.25 8.11
N GLU A 97 -8.31 -4.13 9.08
CA GLU A 97 -9.25 -5.26 9.01
C GLU A 97 -10.70 -4.79 8.81
N GLU A 98 -11.09 -3.73 9.54
CA GLU A 98 -12.43 -3.14 9.44
C GLU A 98 -12.64 -2.38 8.11
N ALA A 99 -11.58 -1.98 7.40
CA ALA A 99 -11.69 -1.15 6.20
C ALA A 99 -12.14 -1.91 4.95
N GLY A 100 -11.95 -3.24 4.88
CA GLY A 100 -12.36 -4.08 3.75
C GLY A 100 -11.69 -3.70 2.43
N ILE A 101 -10.41 -3.32 2.47
CA ILE A 101 -9.58 -3.00 1.30
C ILE A 101 -8.29 -3.81 1.33
N PRO A 102 -7.63 -4.05 0.19
CA PRO A 102 -6.32 -4.69 0.15
C PRO A 102 -5.30 -4.01 1.06
N VAL A 103 -4.61 -4.78 1.89
CA VAL A 103 -3.61 -4.29 2.82
C VAL A 103 -2.27 -4.96 2.56
N PHE A 104 -1.23 -4.15 2.41
CA PHE A 104 0.16 -4.59 2.28
C PHE A 104 0.92 -4.24 3.55
N LEU A 105 1.65 -5.18 4.11
CA LEU A 105 2.58 -4.93 5.19
C LEU A 105 3.97 -4.64 4.60
N PHE A 106 4.60 -3.55 5.01
CA PHE A 106 5.98 -3.24 4.65
C PHE A 106 6.85 -3.19 5.90
N VAL A 107 7.66 -4.24 6.09
CA VAL A 107 8.66 -4.30 7.16
C VAL A 107 9.87 -3.48 6.71
N ASN A 108 9.96 -2.29 7.25
CA ASN A 108 10.96 -1.27 6.90
C ASN A 108 12.19 -1.37 7.81
N ARG A 109 13.28 -0.72 7.40
CA ARG A 109 14.57 -0.72 8.12
C ARG A 109 15.22 -2.09 8.24
N MET A 110 15.11 -2.87 7.18
CA MET A 110 15.74 -4.19 7.11
C MET A 110 17.27 -4.14 7.17
N ASP A 111 17.87 -3.01 6.85
CA ASP A 111 19.29 -2.68 7.02
C ASP A 111 19.73 -2.69 8.50
N GLN A 112 18.81 -2.43 9.42
CA GLN A 112 19.02 -2.42 10.87
C GLN A 112 18.52 -3.69 11.57
N ALA A 113 17.91 -4.61 10.82
CA ALA A 113 17.28 -5.80 11.39
C ALA A 113 18.31 -6.83 11.87
N THR A 114 18.36 -7.07 13.16
CA THR A 114 19.24 -8.08 13.80
C THR A 114 18.52 -9.41 14.07
N GLY A 115 17.19 -9.38 14.23
CA GLY A 115 16.34 -10.53 14.53
C GLY A 115 15.88 -11.32 13.28
N ARG A 116 15.11 -12.38 13.52
CA ARG A 116 14.46 -13.13 12.45
C ARG A 116 13.16 -12.42 12.04
N ILE A 117 12.90 -12.40 10.74
CA ILE A 117 11.65 -11.81 10.23
C ILE A 117 10.42 -12.58 10.73
N ALA A 118 10.54 -13.90 10.87
CA ALA A 118 9.47 -14.72 11.43
C ALA A 118 9.04 -14.26 12.84
N ASP A 119 9.95 -13.75 13.66
CA ASP A 119 9.62 -13.25 15.00
C ASP A 119 8.81 -11.94 14.91
N ILE A 120 9.11 -11.08 13.93
CA ILE A 120 8.34 -9.84 13.67
C ILE A 120 6.94 -10.19 13.19
N ILE A 121 6.82 -11.12 12.24
CA ILE A 121 5.52 -11.56 11.71
C ILE A 121 4.70 -12.23 12.80
N ALA A 122 5.29 -13.13 13.59
CA ALA A 122 4.61 -13.77 14.71
C ALA A 122 4.12 -12.75 15.76
N ALA A 123 4.92 -11.73 16.07
CA ALA A 123 4.53 -10.66 16.99
C ALA A 123 3.36 -9.84 16.42
N LEU A 124 3.35 -9.52 15.13
CA LEU A 124 2.26 -8.81 14.48
C LEU A 124 1.00 -9.69 14.39
N GLN A 125 1.15 -10.98 14.09
CA GLN A 125 0.05 -11.94 13.98
C GLN A 125 -0.76 -12.03 15.29
N THR A 126 -0.13 -11.82 16.45
CA THR A 126 -0.87 -11.82 17.73
C THR A 126 -1.93 -10.71 17.84
N TYR A 127 -1.84 -9.69 16.99
CA TYR A 127 -2.73 -8.53 16.96
C TYR A 127 -3.63 -8.47 15.71
N SER A 128 -3.47 -9.42 14.78
CA SER A 128 -4.27 -9.51 13.56
C SER A 128 -5.14 -10.75 13.57
N GLN A 129 -6.39 -10.60 13.11
CA GLN A 129 -7.31 -11.71 12.84
C GLN A 129 -7.09 -12.29 11.43
N HIS A 130 -6.54 -11.46 10.51
CA HIS A 130 -6.17 -11.89 9.16
C HIS A 130 -4.77 -12.48 9.16
N SER A 131 -4.55 -13.45 8.30
CA SER A 131 -3.24 -14.09 8.14
C SER A 131 -2.22 -13.11 7.56
N ILE A 132 -1.08 -12.95 8.23
CA ILE A 132 0.05 -12.16 7.72
C ILE A 132 1.00 -13.12 7.02
N VAL A 133 1.09 -13.01 5.69
CA VAL A 133 1.82 -13.97 4.84
C VAL A 133 3.09 -13.33 4.28
N LEU A 134 4.23 -13.93 4.56
CA LEU A 134 5.50 -13.47 3.98
C LEU A 134 5.51 -13.69 2.46
N ARG A 135 5.80 -12.63 1.71
CA ARG A 135 6.02 -12.67 0.25
C ARG A 135 7.50 -12.74 -0.10
N GLN A 136 8.37 -12.53 0.89
CA GLN A 136 9.81 -12.47 0.69
C GLN A 136 10.58 -13.05 1.87
N VAL A 137 11.72 -13.69 1.59
CA VAL A 137 12.70 -14.06 2.62
C VAL A 137 13.99 -13.25 2.43
N PRO A 138 14.60 -12.73 3.53
CA PRO A 138 15.81 -11.93 3.43
C PRO A 138 17.03 -12.81 3.10
N ILE A 139 17.88 -12.30 2.21
CA ILE A 139 19.23 -12.80 1.98
C ILE A 139 20.14 -12.07 2.96
N ARG A 140 20.89 -12.85 3.77
CA ARG A 140 21.81 -12.27 4.76
C ARG A 140 23.25 -12.63 4.41
N GLN A 141 24.13 -11.65 4.55
CA GLN A 141 25.58 -11.82 4.47
C GLN A 141 26.19 -11.14 5.71
N ASP A 142 27.04 -11.84 6.44
CA ASP A 142 27.66 -11.34 7.68
C ASP A 142 26.66 -10.75 8.68
N GLY A 143 25.47 -11.35 8.77
CA GLY A 143 24.38 -10.92 9.65
C GLY A 143 23.52 -9.78 9.12
N GLN A 144 23.96 -9.07 8.07
CA GLN A 144 23.23 -7.97 7.46
C GLN A 144 22.30 -8.46 6.33
N VAL A 145 21.16 -7.79 6.13
CA VAL A 145 20.26 -8.07 5.03
C VAL A 145 20.76 -7.36 3.78
N VAL A 146 21.21 -8.15 2.80
CA VAL A 146 21.78 -7.67 1.52
C VAL A 146 20.86 -7.87 0.33
N GLY A 147 19.68 -8.44 0.54
CA GLY A 147 18.73 -8.72 -0.51
C GLY A 147 17.50 -9.46 0.00
N ALA A 148 16.66 -9.89 -0.93
CA ALA A 148 15.49 -10.72 -0.63
C ALA A 148 15.17 -11.66 -1.80
N VAL A 149 14.60 -12.81 -1.49
CA VAL A 149 14.01 -13.73 -2.45
C VAL A 149 12.50 -13.54 -2.41
N ASP A 150 11.89 -13.37 -3.57
CA ASP A 150 10.44 -13.30 -3.72
C ASP A 150 9.86 -14.70 -3.86
N LEU A 151 8.97 -15.08 -2.98
CA LEU A 151 8.45 -16.43 -2.84
C LEU A 151 7.45 -16.86 -3.93
N ILE A 152 6.86 -15.90 -4.65
CA ILE A 152 5.97 -16.24 -5.77
C ILE A 152 6.77 -16.46 -7.04
N SER A 153 7.63 -15.51 -7.40
CA SER A 153 8.42 -15.57 -8.62
C SER A 153 9.72 -16.36 -8.48
N GLU A 154 10.08 -16.77 -7.26
CA GLU A 154 11.31 -17.50 -6.91
C GLU A 154 12.59 -16.76 -7.35
N ARG A 155 12.52 -15.43 -7.47
CA ARG A 155 13.62 -14.60 -7.92
C ARG A 155 14.32 -13.94 -6.75
N ALA A 156 15.66 -13.98 -6.79
CA ALA A 156 16.52 -13.35 -5.81
C ALA A 156 16.94 -11.95 -6.27
N TRP A 157 16.86 -10.98 -5.36
CA TRP A 157 17.20 -9.59 -5.60
C TRP A 157 18.23 -9.13 -4.60
N LYS A 158 19.35 -8.59 -5.10
CA LYS A 158 20.39 -7.97 -4.28
C LYS A 158 20.07 -6.48 -4.13
N TYR A 159 20.15 -5.96 -2.93
CA TYR A 159 20.00 -4.55 -2.63
C TYR A 159 21.25 -3.78 -3.07
N ILE A 160 21.05 -2.64 -3.69
CA ILE A 160 22.11 -1.71 -4.10
C ILE A 160 21.71 -0.35 -3.51
N GLU A 161 22.66 0.29 -2.84
CA GLU A 161 22.42 1.58 -2.22
C GLU A 161 22.00 2.62 -3.26
N ASP A 162 20.90 3.33 -2.97
CA ASP A 162 20.29 4.39 -3.81
C ASP A 162 19.98 3.99 -5.26
N GLN A 163 19.93 2.70 -5.55
CA GLN A 163 19.61 2.17 -6.87
C GLN A 163 18.51 1.09 -6.79
N PRO A 164 17.84 0.78 -7.92
CA PRO A 164 16.98 -0.38 -8.00
C PRO A 164 17.74 -1.67 -7.68
N SER A 165 17.10 -2.57 -6.94
CA SER A 165 17.68 -3.88 -6.62
C SER A 165 18.01 -4.66 -7.89
N ALA A 166 19.17 -5.30 -7.93
CA ALA A 166 19.59 -6.13 -9.06
C ALA A 166 19.07 -7.57 -8.93
N LEU A 167 18.62 -8.13 -10.05
CA LEU A 167 18.32 -9.56 -10.14
C LEU A 167 19.61 -10.36 -10.07
N ILE A 168 19.64 -11.37 -9.22
CA ILE A 168 20.76 -12.29 -9.05
C ILE A 168 20.27 -13.74 -9.15
N GLU A 169 21.20 -14.67 -9.35
CA GLU A 169 20.92 -16.10 -9.16
C GLU A 169 20.62 -16.40 -7.70
N LEU A 170 19.70 -17.33 -7.45
CA LEU A 170 19.36 -17.75 -6.09
C LEU A 170 20.58 -18.39 -5.44
N PRO A 171 21.13 -17.85 -4.34
CA PRO A 171 22.28 -18.45 -3.66
C PRO A 171 21.95 -19.87 -3.19
N GLU A 172 22.90 -20.81 -3.36
CA GLU A 172 22.71 -22.22 -2.98
C GLU A 172 22.27 -22.37 -1.52
N GLU A 173 22.83 -21.57 -0.64
CA GLU A 173 22.52 -21.54 0.81
C GLU A 173 21.07 -21.08 1.10
N MET A 174 20.42 -20.41 0.16
CA MET A 174 19.05 -19.92 0.28
C MET A 174 18.00 -20.89 -0.27
N GLN A 175 18.39 -21.87 -1.10
CA GLN A 175 17.44 -22.76 -1.79
C GLN A 175 16.52 -23.53 -0.84
N LEU A 176 17.07 -24.12 0.22
CA LEU A 176 16.27 -24.86 1.19
C LEU A 176 15.32 -23.93 1.97
N ARG A 177 15.82 -22.77 2.35
CA ARG A 177 15.05 -21.77 3.11
C ARG A 177 13.95 -21.15 2.25
N GLU A 178 14.24 -20.90 0.99
CA GLU A 178 13.26 -20.37 0.03
C GLU A 178 12.13 -21.40 -0.16
N LYS A 179 12.47 -22.68 -0.45
CA LYS A 179 11.49 -23.76 -0.61
C LYS A 179 10.60 -23.94 0.62
N GLN A 180 11.17 -23.92 1.82
CA GLN A 180 10.41 -24.01 3.05
C GLN A 180 9.45 -22.82 3.21
N ALA A 181 9.96 -21.61 3.03
CA ALA A 181 9.13 -20.41 3.18
C ALA A 181 8.06 -20.30 2.09
N ARG A 182 8.35 -20.79 0.87
CA ARG A 182 7.36 -20.89 -0.20
C ARG A 182 6.26 -21.89 0.16
N SER A 183 6.60 -23.07 0.69
CA SER A 183 5.60 -24.03 1.17
C SER A 183 4.71 -23.41 2.24
N GLU A 184 5.29 -22.80 3.26
CA GLU A 184 4.55 -22.10 4.32
C GLU A 184 3.62 -20.99 3.75
N MET A 185 4.08 -20.26 2.74
CA MET A 185 3.26 -19.24 2.06
C MET A 185 2.09 -19.87 1.30
N LEU A 186 2.34 -20.94 0.53
CA LEU A 186 1.30 -21.62 -0.25
C LEU A 186 0.27 -22.31 0.67
N GLU A 187 0.70 -22.95 1.75
CA GLU A 187 -0.17 -23.50 2.77
C GLU A 187 -1.11 -22.44 3.37
N ALA A 188 -0.57 -21.25 3.71
CA ALA A 188 -1.37 -20.15 4.24
C ALA A 188 -2.36 -19.57 3.21
N LEU A 189 -2.05 -19.63 1.91
CA LEU A 189 -2.97 -19.22 0.85
C LEU A 189 -4.04 -20.28 0.57
N ALA A 190 -3.70 -21.56 0.70
CA ALA A 190 -4.59 -22.69 0.49
C ALA A 190 -5.74 -22.76 1.51
N ASP A 191 -5.61 -22.11 2.66
CA ASP A 191 -6.72 -21.95 3.61
C ASP A 191 -7.91 -21.17 3.01
N PHE A 192 -7.70 -20.47 1.90
CA PHE A 192 -8.68 -19.61 1.23
C PHE A 192 -8.98 -20.02 -0.22
N ASP A 193 -8.34 -21.07 -0.73
CA ASP A 193 -8.51 -21.53 -2.11
C ASP A 193 -8.50 -23.06 -2.20
N ASP A 194 -9.66 -23.65 -2.46
CA ASP A 194 -9.83 -25.12 -2.49
C ASP A 194 -8.99 -25.80 -3.58
N HIS A 195 -8.75 -25.13 -4.73
CA HIS A 195 -7.96 -25.69 -5.81
C HIS A 195 -6.49 -25.77 -5.42
N LEU A 196 -5.94 -24.70 -4.85
CA LEU A 196 -4.58 -24.70 -4.33
C LEU A 196 -4.40 -25.74 -3.22
N LEU A 197 -5.41 -25.90 -2.35
CA LEU A 197 -5.39 -26.92 -1.30
C LEU A 197 -5.30 -28.34 -1.89
N GLU A 198 -6.10 -28.64 -2.92
CA GLU A 198 -6.07 -29.95 -3.62
C GLU A 198 -4.69 -30.20 -4.24
N GLU A 199 -4.08 -29.21 -4.89
CA GLU A 199 -2.74 -29.37 -5.49
C GLU A 199 -1.67 -29.67 -4.44
N LEU A 200 -1.70 -28.98 -3.29
CA LEU A 200 -0.77 -29.23 -2.20
C LEU A 200 -0.97 -30.62 -1.58
N ILE A 201 -2.21 -31.10 -1.41
CA ILE A 201 -2.51 -32.43 -0.90
C ILE A 201 -2.02 -33.52 -1.88
N GLU A 202 -2.10 -33.26 -3.17
CA GLU A 202 -1.64 -34.21 -4.20
C GLU A 202 -0.14 -34.08 -4.52
N ASP A 203 0.58 -33.26 -3.76
CA ASP A 203 2.03 -33.00 -3.91
C ASP A 203 2.40 -32.54 -5.34
N ARG A 204 1.51 -31.71 -5.95
CA ARG A 204 1.74 -31.11 -7.27
C ARG A 204 2.58 -29.85 -7.14
N GLU A 205 3.35 -29.57 -8.17
CA GLU A 205 4.10 -28.33 -8.28
C GLU A 205 3.18 -27.17 -8.64
N VAL A 206 3.05 -26.20 -7.71
CA VAL A 206 2.26 -24.98 -7.94
C VAL A 206 3.09 -23.99 -8.76
N LEU A 207 2.58 -23.60 -9.91
CA LEU A 207 3.25 -22.64 -10.80
C LEU A 207 3.24 -21.23 -10.23
N ALA A 208 4.27 -20.43 -10.54
CA ALA A 208 4.37 -19.05 -10.08
C ALA A 208 3.18 -18.17 -10.51
N ALA A 209 2.61 -18.41 -11.69
CA ALA A 209 1.44 -17.68 -12.18
C ALA A 209 0.19 -17.98 -11.35
N GLU A 210 -0.04 -19.24 -11.03
CA GLU A 210 -1.15 -19.69 -10.21
C GLU A 210 -1.04 -19.18 -8.77
N ALA A 211 0.12 -19.36 -8.12
CA ALA A 211 0.38 -18.79 -6.81
C ALA A 211 0.16 -17.28 -6.77
N TYR A 212 0.46 -16.58 -7.88
CA TYR A 212 0.23 -15.15 -8.02
C TYR A 212 -1.26 -14.81 -8.11
N ASP A 213 -2.02 -15.56 -8.90
CA ASP A 213 -3.46 -15.32 -9.09
C ASP A 213 -4.22 -15.56 -7.79
N VAL A 214 -3.95 -16.67 -7.08
CA VAL A 214 -4.52 -16.96 -5.76
C VAL A 214 -4.14 -15.89 -4.75
N ALA A 215 -2.86 -15.52 -4.64
CA ALA A 215 -2.41 -14.47 -3.72
C ALA A 215 -3.09 -13.12 -3.98
N THR A 216 -3.32 -12.78 -5.26
CA THR A 216 -4.02 -11.56 -5.64
C THR A 216 -5.50 -11.62 -5.26
N GLN A 217 -6.16 -12.73 -5.52
CA GLN A 217 -7.58 -12.93 -5.19
C GLN A 217 -7.81 -12.84 -3.68
N VAL A 218 -7.04 -13.58 -2.89
CA VAL A 218 -7.15 -13.62 -1.43
C VAL A 218 -6.85 -12.24 -0.81
N LEU A 219 -5.86 -11.50 -1.34
CA LEU A 219 -5.59 -10.13 -0.95
C LEU A 219 -6.79 -9.20 -1.25
N GLN A 220 -7.38 -9.31 -2.45
CA GLN A 220 -8.51 -8.45 -2.84
C GLN A 220 -9.77 -8.72 -2.04
N HIS A 221 -9.94 -9.93 -1.52
CA HIS A 221 -11.00 -10.27 -0.57
C HIS A 221 -10.69 -9.80 0.86
N GLY A 222 -9.47 -9.31 1.11
CA GLY A 222 -9.05 -8.81 2.41
C GLY A 222 -8.73 -9.89 3.44
N GLU A 223 -8.50 -11.13 3.02
CA GLU A 223 -8.31 -12.28 3.91
C GLU A 223 -6.87 -12.44 4.39
N VAL A 224 -5.90 -12.00 3.60
CA VAL A 224 -4.48 -12.00 3.97
C VAL A 224 -3.81 -10.65 3.82
N PHE A 225 -2.79 -10.41 4.62
CA PHE A 225 -1.90 -9.26 4.56
C PHE A 225 -0.51 -9.70 4.10
N PRO A 226 -0.17 -9.56 2.80
CA PRO A 226 1.16 -9.91 2.30
C PRO A 226 2.23 -8.98 2.88
N ALA A 227 3.30 -9.57 3.42
CA ALA A 227 4.41 -8.84 4.01
C ALA A 227 5.61 -8.75 3.06
N PHE A 228 6.03 -7.53 2.79
CA PHE A 228 7.19 -7.15 2.00
C PHE A 228 8.30 -6.61 2.89
N LEU A 229 9.55 -6.81 2.46
CA LEU A 229 10.75 -6.43 3.20
C LEU A 229 11.48 -5.30 2.47
N GLY A 230 11.99 -4.32 3.23
CA GLY A 230 12.81 -3.29 2.62
C GLY A 230 13.45 -2.30 3.60
N ALA A 231 14.23 -1.39 3.03
CA ALA A 231 14.79 -0.22 3.69
C ALA A 231 14.52 0.98 2.81
N ALA A 232 13.44 1.70 3.12
CA ALA A 232 12.95 2.79 2.27
C ALA A 232 13.96 3.93 2.12
N GLU A 233 14.82 4.15 3.12
CA GLU A 233 15.88 5.15 3.08
C GLU A 233 16.90 4.87 1.97
N HIS A 234 17.20 3.59 1.73
CA HIS A 234 18.11 3.12 0.68
C HIS A 234 17.38 2.67 -0.59
N ARG A 235 16.06 2.96 -0.71
CA ARG A 235 15.17 2.50 -1.81
C ARG A 235 15.06 0.99 -1.98
N ASN A 236 15.57 0.20 -1.04
CA ASN A 236 15.55 -1.25 -1.08
C ASN A 236 14.16 -1.80 -0.82
N GLY A 237 13.70 -2.75 -1.66
CA GLY A 237 12.37 -3.37 -1.60
C GLY A 237 11.22 -2.49 -2.11
N VAL A 238 11.41 -1.18 -2.25
CA VAL A 238 10.37 -0.20 -2.59
C VAL A 238 9.77 -0.46 -3.98
N LEU A 239 10.61 -0.73 -4.98
CA LEU A 239 10.14 -1.07 -6.33
C LEU A 239 9.29 -2.34 -6.35
N ARG A 240 9.62 -3.33 -5.51
CA ARG A 240 8.85 -4.57 -5.41
C ARG A 240 7.47 -4.32 -4.84
N LEU A 241 7.39 -3.58 -3.74
CA LEU A 241 6.11 -3.14 -3.17
C LEU A 241 5.27 -2.37 -4.19
N MET A 242 5.88 -1.42 -4.92
CA MET A 242 5.13 -0.63 -5.91
C MET A 242 4.61 -1.47 -7.08
N LYS A 243 5.39 -2.47 -7.53
CA LYS A 243 4.92 -3.42 -8.55
C LYS A 243 3.75 -4.25 -8.06
N SER A 244 3.78 -4.73 -6.82
CA SER A 244 2.65 -5.46 -6.22
C SER A 244 1.43 -4.56 -6.07
N LEU A 245 1.59 -3.32 -5.59
CA LEU A 245 0.49 -2.33 -5.58
C LEU A 245 -0.10 -2.15 -6.98
N ARG A 246 0.74 -1.99 -8.00
CA ARG A 246 0.27 -1.78 -9.38
C ARG A 246 -0.53 -2.95 -9.94
N HIS A 247 -0.11 -4.16 -9.66
CA HIS A 247 -0.70 -5.37 -10.24
C HIS A 247 -1.85 -5.94 -9.42
N GLU A 248 -1.79 -5.86 -8.10
CA GLU A 248 -2.72 -6.55 -7.19
C GLU A 248 -3.82 -5.63 -6.66
N VAL A 249 -3.63 -4.30 -6.66
CA VAL A 249 -4.65 -3.35 -6.20
C VAL A 249 -5.74 -3.17 -7.27
N PRO A 250 -7.03 -3.25 -6.90
CA PRO A 250 -8.14 -3.04 -7.81
C PRO A 250 -8.14 -1.65 -8.46
N GLN A 251 -8.87 -1.51 -9.55
CA GLN A 251 -9.07 -0.22 -10.21
C GLN A 251 -10.12 0.62 -9.48
N VAL A 252 -10.15 1.92 -9.76
CA VAL A 252 -11.07 2.91 -9.15
C VAL A 252 -12.55 2.46 -9.16
N ALA A 253 -12.96 1.72 -10.18
CA ALA A 253 -14.30 1.17 -10.30
C ALA A 253 -14.69 0.27 -9.11
N ALA A 254 -13.76 -0.51 -8.57
CA ALA A 254 -14.01 -1.35 -7.39
C ALA A 254 -14.24 -0.51 -6.13
N THR A 255 -13.48 0.55 -5.93
CA THR A 255 -13.71 1.50 -4.81
C THR A 255 -15.07 2.18 -4.94
N ARG A 256 -15.45 2.60 -6.15
CA ARG A 256 -16.78 3.16 -6.38
C ARG A 256 -17.89 2.15 -6.05
N ALA A 257 -17.78 0.91 -6.49
CA ALA A 257 -18.73 -0.15 -6.19
C ALA A 257 -18.82 -0.44 -4.68
N ARG A 258 -17.69 -0.51 -3.99
CA ARG A 258 -17.62 -0.69 -2.54
C ARG A 258 -18.35 0.43 -1.78
N LEU A 259 -18.12 1.68 -2.16
CA LEU A 259 -18.76 2.84 -1.52
C LEU A 259 -20.26 2.91 -1.82
N ALA A 260 -20.68 2.61 -3.04
CA ALA A 260 -22.08 2.55 -3.42
C ALA A 260 -22.84 1.45 -2.63
N GLY A 261 -22.21 0.27 -2.46
CA GLY A 261 -22.80 -0.83 -1.67
C GLY A 261 -22.88 -0.52 -0.17
N ALA A 262 -21.94 0.22 0.39
CA ALA A 262 -21.93 0.61 1.80
C ALA A 262 -22.97 1.71 2.15
N HIS A 263 -23.50 2.41 1.15
CA HIS A 263 -24.38 3.56 1.32
C HIS A 263 -25.64 3.43 0.44
N GLU A 264 -26.40 2.36 0.65
CA GLU A 264 -27.68 2.16 -0.03
C GLU A 264 -28.60 3.39 0.17
N GLY A 265 -29.05 3.96 -0.92
CA GLY A 265 -29.97 5.12 -0.92
C GLY A 265 -29.32 6.50 -1.07
N LEU A 266 -27.97 6.60 -1.15
CA LEU A 266 -27.30 7.90 -1.40
C LEU A 266 -27.14 8.25 -2.87
N GLY A 267 -27.56 7.38 -3.80
CA GLY A 267 -27.37 7.59 -5.24
C GLY A 267 -25.92 7.35 -5.68
N ASP A 268 -25.55 7.90 -6.83
CA ASP A 268 -24.19 7.74 -7.38
C ASP A 268 -23.14 8.49 -6.53
N VAL A 269 -22.11 7.76 -6.07
CA VAL A 269 -20.98 8.35 -5.37
C VAL A 269 -20.01 8.95 -6.38
N VAL A 270 -19.97 10.28 -6.47
CA VAL A 270 -19.11 11.00 -7.41
C VAL A 270 -17.75 11.37 -6.84
N ALA A 271 -17.66 11.53 -5.52
CA ALA A 271 -16.42 11.83 -4.81
C ALA A 271 -16.47 11.38 -3.34
N VAL A 272 -15.32 11.22 -2.74
CA VAL A 272 -15.17 10.91 -1.31
C VAL A 272 -14.17 11.87 -0.67
N GLY A 273 -14.55 12.47 0.47
CA GLY A 273 -13.67 13.31 1.27
C GLY A 273 -12.72 12.46 2.10
N CYS A 274 -11.43 12.71 2.01
CA CYS A 274 -10.43 11.97 2.76
C CYS A 274 -9.74 12.79 3.86
N MET A 275 -9.70 14.10 3.74
CA MET A 275 -9.11 14.99 4.74
C MET A 275 -9.80 16.35 4.71
N ALA A 276 -9.96 16.98 5.87
CA ALA A 276 -10.48 18.33 5.99
C ALA A 276 -9.48 19.21 6.77
N ASP A 277 -9.36 20.46 6.35
CA ASP A 277 -8.47 21.41 6.99
C ASP A 277 -9.11 22.82 7.05
N GLN A 278 -8.60 23.68 7.91
CA GLN A 278 -8.98 25.07 8.04
C GLN A 278 -7.81 25.95 7.61
N VAL A 279 -7.86 26.45 6.39
CA VAL A 279 -6.80 27.31 5.85
C VAL A 279 -7.14 28.78 6.07
N LYS A 280 -6.21 29.54 6.67
CA LYS A 280 -6.43 30.92 7.18
C LYS A 280 -7.10 31.89 6.17
N HIS A 281 -6.87 31.74 4.88
CA HIS A 281 -7.39 32.64 3.85
C HIS A 281 -8.41 32.00 2.90
N LEU A 282 -8.58 30.69 2.97
CA LEU A 282 -9.48 29.92 2.11
C LEU A 282 -10.72 29.40 2.86
N GLY A 283 -10.68 29.41 4.19
CA GLY A 283 -11.73 28.83 5.01
C GLY A 283 -11.58 27.31 5.15
N LYS A 284 -12.69 26.59 5.15
CA LYS A 284 -12.69 25.12 5.18
C LYS A 284 -12.28 24.58 3.82
N THR A 285 -11.27 23.73 3.82
CA THR A 285 -10.80 22.99 2.65
C THR A 285 -10.96 21.50 2.89
N VAL A 286 -11.30 20.77 1.85
CA VAL A 286 -11.45 19.31 1.90
C VAL A 286 -10.65 18.72 0.76
N LEU A 287 -9.81 17.76 1.06
CA LEU A 287 -9.21 16.91 0.04
C LEU A 287 -10.23 15.87 -0.38
N LEU A 288 -10.64 15.94 -1.64
CA LEU A 288 -11.60 15.03 -2.24
C LEU A 288 -10.92 14.11 -3.24
N ARG A 289 -11.29 12.84 -3.22
CA ARG A 289 -11.01 11.92 -4.30
C ARG A 289 -12.21 11.87 -5.23
N ALA A 290 -12.05 12.35 -6.47
CA ALA A 290 -13.05 12.17 -7.51
C ALA A 290 -13.10 10.69 -7.94
N LEU A 291 -14.28 10.12 -7.96
CA LEU A 291 -14.58 8.75 -8.43
C LEU A 291 -15.29 8.77 -9.78
N ASP A 292 -15.80 9.94 -10.18
CA ASP A 292 -16.44 10.19 -11.45
C ASP A 292 -16.14 11.62 -11.94
N SER A 293 -16.46 11.90 -13.19
CA SER A 293 -16.25 13.21 -13.86
C SER A 293 -17.24 14.32 -13.45
N GLY A 294 -18.21 14.02 -12.60
CA GLY A 294 -19.28 14.97 -12.21
C GLY A 294 -18.94 15.97 -11.11
N LEU A 295 -17.65 16.14 -10.75
CA LEU A 295 -17.27 17.05 -9.67
C LEU A 295 -17.09 18.48 -10.20
N GLU A 296 -18.02 19.38 -9.86
CA GLU A 296 -18.03 20.78 -10.31
C GLU A 296 -18.22 21.74 -9.13
N PRO A 297 -17.71 23.00 -9.23
CA PRO A 297 -18.04 24.05 -8.27
C PRO A 297 -19.55 24.28 -8.21
N GLY A 298 -20.07 24.44 -6.99
CA GLY A 298 -21.51 24.58 -6.79
C GLY A 298 -22.24 23.29 -6.42
N LEU A 299 -21.56 22.14 -6.50
CA LEU A 299 -22.16 20.87 -6.08
C LEU A 299 -22.44 20.88 -4.56
N PRO A 300 -23.66 20.50 -4.13
CA PRO A 300 -23.96 20.37 -2.70
C PRO A 300 -23.23 19.19 -2.08
N VAL A 301 -22.56 19.40 -0.96
CA VAL A 301 -21.83 18.38 -0.22
C VAL A 301 -22.11 18.54 1.26
N GLY A 302 -22.78 17.55 1.88
CA GLY A 302 -23.00 17.50 3.33
C GLY A 302 -23.61 18.76 3.93
N GLY A 303 -24.58 19.40 3.27
CA GLY A 303 -25.23 20.63 3.73
C GLY A 303 -24.41 21.91 3.45
N SER A 304 -23.32 21.81 2.72
CA SER A 304 -22.50 22.92 2.21
C SER A 304 -22.43 22.85 0.68
N THR A 305 -21.83 23.86 0.07
CA THR A 305 -21.63 23.90 -1.38
C THR A 305 -20.13 23.89 -1.68
N LEU A 306 -19.71 23.09 -2.65
CA LEU A 306 -18.33 23.10 -3.14
C LEU A 306 -17.97 24.47 -3.71
N GLY A 307 -16.88 25.04 -3.22
CA GLY A 307 -16.32 26.30 -3.73
C GLY A 307 -15.42 26.05 -4.94
N GLY A 308 -14.26 26.69 -4.96
CA GLY A 308 -13.26 26.45 -6.00
C GLY A 308 -12.65 25.05 -5.91
N LEU A 309 -12.40 24.44 -7.06
CA LEU A 309 -11.73 23.15 -7.18
C LEU A 309 -10.33 23.34 -7.75
N THR A 310 -9.36 22.66 -7.20
CA THR A 310 -7.97 22.61 -7.71
C THR A 310 -7.56 21.15 -7.91
N GLY A 311 -7.31 20.76 -9.16
CA GLY A 311 -6.81 19.44 -9.48
C GLY A 311 -5.40 19.20 -8.92
N LEU A 312 -5.15 17.99 -8.46
CA LEU A 312 -3.83 17.53 -8.03
C LEU A 312 -3.38 16.42 -8.99
N SER A 313 -2.29 16.67 -9.70
CA SER A 313 -1.71 15.72 -10.66
C SER A 313 -0.25 15.44 -10.36
N ALA A 314 0.25 14.33 -10.87
CA ALA A 314 1.68 13.97 -10.79
C ALA A 314 2.55 14.91 -11.63
N VAL A 315 2.03 15.45 -12.72
CA VAL A 315 2.76 16.37 -13.61
C VAL A 315 2.24 17.79 -13.37
N SER A 316 3.15 18.73 -13.06
CA SER A 316 2.81 20.16 -13.11
C SER A 316 2.38 20.48 -14.54
N PRO A 317 1.25 21.21 -14.76
CA PRO A 317 0.86 21.61 -16.10
C PRO A 317 1.99 22.44 -16.71
N GLY A 318 2.77 21.83 -17.57
CA GLY A 318 3.67 22.53 -18.46
C GLY A 318 2.83 23.47 -19.32
N HIS A 319 3.23 24.72 -19.44
CA HIS A 319 2.61 25.67 -20.36
C HIS A 319 2.57 25.05 -21.78
N GLY A 320 1.39 24.73 -22.27
CA GLY A 320 1.15 24.40 -23.67
C GLY A 320 0.29 23.15 -23.89
N GLY A 321 -0.97 23.34 -24.25
CA GLY A 321 -1.78 22.35 -24.97
C GLY A 321 -3.08 21.96 -24.28
N GLU A 322 -4.12 22.65 -24.67
CA GLU A 322 -5.50 22.18 -24.55
C GLU A 322 -5.64 20.81 -25.22
N ASN A 323 -6.05 19.80 -24.47
CA ASN A 323 -6.93 18.75 -25.00
C ASN A 323 -7.50 17.97 -23.81
N GLY A 324 -8.81 18.10 -23.64
CA GLY A 324 -9.56 17.38 -22.64
C GLY A 324 -9.67 15.89 -22.96
N ASN A 325 -9.48 15.09 -21.94
CA ASN A 325 -10.12 13.78 -21.80
C ASN A 325 -10.14 13.42 -20.33
N GLY A 326 -11.30 13.00 -19.83
CA GLY A 326 -11.65 12.82 -18.44
C GLY A 326 -10.68 11.95 -17.64
N GLU A 327 -9.83 12.60 -16.88
CA GLU A 327 -8.97 11.98 -15.89
C GLU A 327 -9.57 12.16 -14.51
N SER A 328 -9.71 11.06 -13.77
CA SER A 328 -10.08 11.09 -12.36
C SER A 328 -8.97 11.78 -11.57
N SER A 329 -9.17 13.04 -11.20
CA SER A 329 -8.25 13.84 -10.42
C SER A 329 -8.68 13.87 -8.94
N VAL A 330 -7.71 14.00 -8.05
CA VAL A 330 -7.97 14.37 -6.65
C VAL A 330 -8.05 15.88 -6.59
N ALA A 331 -9.16 16.41 -6.09
CA ALA A 331 -9.37 17.86 -5.96
C ALA A 331 -9.27 18.29 -4.49
N ALA A 332 -8.76 19.47 -4.22
CA ALA A 332 -8.66 20.09 -2.90
C ALA A 332 -9.65 21.26 -2.75
#